data_58c239279b5170d2bb155fabc6f97285
#
_entry.id   58c239279b5170d2bb155fabc6f97285
#
_cell.length_a   1.000
_cell.length_b   1.000
_cell.length_c   1.000
_cell.angle_alpha   90.00
_cell.angle_beta   90.00
_cell.angle_gamma   90.00
#
_symmetry.space_group_name_H-M   'P 1'
#
loop_
_entity.id
_entity.type
_entity.pdbx_description
1 polymer ?
#
loop_
_entity_poly.entity_id
_entity_poly.type
_entity_poly.pdbx_seq_one_letter_code
_entity_poly.pdbx_strand_id
1 'polypeptide(L)'
;MASSLATWALSAVPACSAPAGRLKQSVSRWCYQDIPLDTLCAAAASMGLQGIDLLEPADYETPRRYGLRCTMGYADPGMTIAHGLNRREHHAAFEQAFRTGIPQAAKAGVPNVIAFSGNRQGMSDAEGAENTIAGLKRLAPIAEDHDVTICVELLNSKRDHHDYMADHTAWGVQVAKEVGSPRVKLLYDIYHMQIMEGDLIATIRESLPWIGHFHTGGVPGRHNLDDTQEVDWHAVAKSVADLGFQGYFAHEFMPTGDPLTALAQAVRTCTV
;
A
#
# COMPACT_ATOMS: atom_id res chain seq x y z
N MET A 1 -4.47 16.88 38.99
CA MET A 1 -4.40 17.01 37.52
C MET A 1 -5.49 16.12 36.94
N ALA A 2 -6.56 16.72 36.46
CA ALA A 2 -7.73 15.97 35.95
C ALA A 2 -7.55 15.70 34.46
N SER A 3 -7.51 14.41 34.09
CA SER A 3 -7.51 13.96 32.69
C SER A 3 -8.90 14.20 32.11
N SER A 4 -9.01 15.09 31.12
CA SER A 4 -10.22 15.26 30.35
C SER A 4 -10.32 14.15 29.31
N LEU A 5 -11.22 13.19 29.53
CA LEU A 5 -11.65 12.23 28.51
C LEU A 5 -12.48 12.99 27.46
N ALA A 6 -11.92 13.16 26.28
CA ALA A 6 -12.68 13.69 25.15
C ALA A 6 -13.69 12.62 24.70
N THR A 7 -14.97 12.87 24.94
CA THR A 7 -16.08 12.08 24.43
C THR A 7 -16.33 12.44 22.97
N TRP A 8 -15.95 11.57 22.06
CA TRP A 8 -16.30 11.69 20.64
C TRP A 8 -17.76 11.30 20.44
N ALA A 9 -18.63 12.28 20.28
CA ALA A 9 -20.03 12.05 19.94
C ALA A 9 -20.12 11.64 18.47
N LEU A 10 -20.57 10.40 18.21
CA LEU A 10 -20.97 9.93 16.88
C LEU A 10 -22.23 10.68 16.46
N SER A 11 -22.08 11.78 15.72
CA SER A 11 -23.18 12.36 14.96
C SER A 11 -23.53 11.37 13.83
N ALA A 12 -24.75 10.82 13.87
CA ALA A 12 -25.26 9.95 12.82
C ALA A 12 -25.35 10.74 11.50
N VAL A 13 -24.40 10.54 10.62
CA VAL A 13 -24.48 10.98 9.23
C VAL A 13 -25.47 10.04 8.54
N PRO A 14 -26.51 10.55 7.84
CA PRO A 14 -27.42 9.68 7.09
C PRO A 14 -26.62 8.90 6.05
N ALA A 15 -26.81 7.58 6.03
CA ALA A 15 -26.19 6.67 5.07
C ALA A 15 -26.75 6.98 3.66
N CYS A 16 -26.12 7.94 2.98
CA CYS A 16 -26.21 8.05 1.55
C CYS A 16 -25.19 7.06 1.01
N SER A 17 -25.64 5.92 0.45
CA SER A 17 -24.75 4.98 -0.22
C SER A 17 -24.07 5.75 -1.35
N ALA A 18 -22.78 6.07 -1.18
CA ALA A 18 -21.99 6.63 -2.25
C ALA A 18 -22.04 5.65 -3.46
N PRO A 19 -22.14 6.16 -4.71
CA PRO A 19 -22.09 5.29 -5.86
C PRO A 19 -20.81 4.44 -5.79
N ALA A 20 -20.95 3.12 -5.94
CA ALA A 20 -19.80 2.23 -5.99
C ALA A 20 -18.94 2.61 -7.19
N GLY A 21 -17.79 3.22 -6.94
CA GLY A 21 -16.81 3.53 -7.97
C GLY A 21 -16.22 2.25 -8.59
N ARG A 22 -15.58 2.38 -9.73
CA ARG A 22 -14.94 1.26 -10.45
C ARG A 22 -13.66 0.75 -9.77
N LEU A 23 -13.07 1.54 -8.86
CA LEU A 23 -11.90 1.18 -8.07
C LEU A 23 -12.30 0.66 -6.69
N LYS A 24 -11.62 -0.39 -6.25
CA LYS A 24 -11.72 -0.87 -4.87
C LYS A 24 -10.81 0.01 -3.99
N GLN A 25 -11.41 0.93 -3.28
CA GLN A 25 -10.66 1.83 -2.42
C GLN A 25 -10.46 1.26 -1.01
N SER A 26 -9.32 1.54 -0.39
CA SER A 26 -8.97 1.19 1.00
C SER A 26 -8.22 2.34 1.68
N VAL A 27 -7.86 2.19 2.95
CA VAL A 27 -7.12 3.20 3.71
C VAL A 27 -6.01 2.59 4.54
N SER A 28 -4.84 3.21 4.55
CA SER A 28 -3.66 2.78 5.29
C SER A 28 -3.79 3.09 6.78
N ARG A 29 -3.58 2.07 7.62
CA ARG A 29 -3.78 2.16 9.07
C ARG A 29 -2.85 3.16 9.76
N TRP A 30 -1.58 3.19 9.38
CA TRP A 30 -0.57 3.97 10.11
C TRP A 30 -0.80 5.48 10.04
N CYS A 31 -1.43 5.99 8.96
CA CYS A 31 -1.78 7.42 8.83
C CYS A 31 -2.88 7.85 9.82
N TYR A 32 -3.60 6.91 10.41
CA TYR A 32 -4.77 7.12 11.28
C TYR A 32 -4.61 6.40 12.63
N GLN A 33 -3.38 6.17 13.08
CA GLN A 33 -3.10 5.39 14.30
C GLN A 33 -3.68 5.99 15.58
N ASP A 34 -3.95 7.30 15.62
CA ASP A 34 -4.58 7.98 16.76
C ASP A 34 -6.09 7.71 16.85
N ILE A 35 -6.70 7.17 15.79
CA ILE A 35 -8.11 6.75 15.78
C ILE A 35 -8.16 5.25 16.13
N PRO A 36 -8.98 4.80 17.10
CA PRO A 36 -9.14 3.38 17.37
C PRO A 36 -9.51 2.61 16.10
N LEU A 37 -8.92 1.43 15.88
CA LEU A 37 -9.10 0.66 14.64
C LEU A 37 -10.57 0.36 14.34
N ASP A 38 -11.36 0.02 15.35
CA ASP A 38 -12.81 -0.21 15.19
C ASP A 38 -13.54 1.06 14.71
N THR A 39 -13.15 2.23 15.22
CA THR A 39 -13.72 3.52 14.77
C THR A 39 -13.34 3.82 13.32
N LEU A 40 -12.07 3.59 12.95
CA LEU A 40 -11.62 3.74 11.57
C LEU A 40 -12.36 2.79 10.63
N CYS A 41 -12.52 1.52 11.01
CA CYS A 41 -13.26 0.55 10.21
C CYS A 41 -14.73 0.96 10.00
N ALA A 42 -15.41 1.40 11.05
CA ALA A 42 -16.79 1.87 10.95
C ALA A 42 -16.92 3.08 10.01
N ALA A 43 -16.01 4.06 10.13
CA ALA A 43 -15.96 5.23 9.27
C ALA A 43 -15.65 4.83 7.80
N ALA A 44 -14.64 3.99 7.58
CA ALA A 44 -14.26 3.51 6.26
C ALA A 44 -15.43 2.79 5.56
N ALA A 45 -16.13 1.91 6.27
CA ALA A 45 -17.31 1.22 5.75
C ALA A 45 -18.42 2.22 5.35
N SER A 46 -18.68 3.23 6.19
CA SER A 46 -19.69 4.27 5.90
C SER A 46 -19.35 5.12 4.68
N MET A 47 -18.06 5.27 4.36
CA MET A 47 -17.56 5.99 3.18
C MET A 47 -17.55 5.13 1.91
N GLY A 48 -17.86 3.82 1.99
CA GLY A 48 -17.84 2.89 0.87
C GLY A 48 -16.46 2.30 0.55
N LEU A 49 -15.48 2.48 1.43
CA LEU A 49 -14.20 1.77 1.33
C LEU A 49 -14.40 0.26 1.48
N GLN A 50 -13.49 -0.53 0.92
CA GLN A 50 -13.57 -2.00 0.93
C GLN A 50 -12.56 -2.65 1.87
N GLY A 51 -11.65 -1.85 2.44
CA GLY A 51 -10.67 -2.41 3.36
C GLY A 51 -9.78 -1.41 4.09
N ILE A 52 -8.98 -1.98 4.97
CA ILE A 52 -7.92 -1.32 5.72
C ILE A 52 -6.58 -1.92 5.29
N ASP A 53 -5.64 -1.06 4.99
CA ASP A 53 -4.29 -1.41 4.53
C ASP A 53 -3.28 -1.41 5.68
N LEU A 54 -2.20 -2.16 5.51
CA LEU A 54 -1.03 -2.17 6.37
C LEU A 54 -1.39 -2.50 7.83
N LEU A 55 -2.12 -3.60 8.00
CA LEU A 55 -2.40 -4.17 9.32
C LEU A 55 -1.34 -5.20 9.72
N GLU A 56 -1.12 -5.29 11.02
CA GLU A 56 -0.38 -6.39 11.65
C GLU A 56 -1.23 -7.67 11.69
N PRO A 57 -0.60 -8.86 11.74
CA PRO A 57 -1.33 -10.14 11.77
C PRO A 57 -2.38 -10.24 12.87
N ALA A 58 -2.17 -9.62 14.03
CA ALA A 58 -3.12 -9.62 15.13
C ALA A 58 -4.45 -8.90 14.79
N ASP A 59 -4.41 -7.97 13.83
CA ASP A 59 -5.54 -7.11 13.48
C ASP A 59 -6.23 -7.50 12.16
N TYR A 60 -5.74 -8.51 11.44
CA TYR A 60 -6.28 -8.91 10.13
C TYR A 60 -7.79 -9.17 10.11
N GLU A 61 -8.33 -9.71 11.19
CA GLU A 61 -9.75 -10.07 11.29
C GLU A 61 -10.65 -8.90 11.71
N THR A 62 -10.09 -7.82 12.28
CA THR A 62 -10.85 -6.69 12.80
C THR A 62 -11.75 -6.04 11.74
N PRO A 63 -11.30 -5.74 10.50
CA PRO A 63 -12.14 -5.12 9.48
C PRO A 63 -13.38 -5.95 9.10
N ARG A 64 -13.35 -7.27 9.23
CA ARG A 64 -14.46 -8.15 8.86
C ARG A 64 -15.75 -7.87 9.62
N ARG A 65 -15.64 -7.41 10.87
CA ARG A 65 -16.81 -7.02 11.69
C ARG A 65 -17.61 -5.86 11.06
N TYR A 66 -16.99 -5.13 10.16
CA TYR A 66 -17.55 -3.96 9.46
C TYR A 66 -17.80 -4.21 7.97
N GLY A 67 -17.73 -5.47 7.52
CA GLY A 67 -17.87 -5.82 6.09
C GLY A 67 -16.66 -5.45 5.23
N LEU A 68 -15.54 -5.09 5.86
CA LEU A 68 -14.26 -4.77 5.22
C LEU A 68 -13.30 -5.96 5.28
N ARG A 69 -12.11 -5.81 4.69
CA ARG A 69 -10.98 -6.76 4.84
C ARG A 69 -9.67 -6.02 5.06
N CYS A 70 -8.66 -6.72 5.53
CA CYS A 70 -7.29 -6.27 5.39
C CYS A 70 -6.88 -6.43 3.90
N THR A 71 -6.44 -5.36 3.26
CA THR A 71 -6.10 -5.34 1.81
C THR A 71 -4.62 -5.49 1.54
N MET A 72 -3.80 -5.13 2.51
CA MET A 72 -2.35 -5.32 2.55
C MET A 72 -1.93 -5.58 4.00
N GLY A 73 -1.13 -6.61 4.23
CA GLY A 73 -0.63 -6.93 5.56
C GLY A 73 0.90 -7.04 5.62
N TYR A 74 1.44 -7.10 6.81
CA TYR A 74 2.85 -7.41 7.05
C TYR A 74 3.02 -8.92 7.24
N ALA A 75 3.86 -9.56 6.41
CA ALA A 75 4.19 -10.98 6.56
C ALA A 75 5.38 -11.22 7.48
N ASP A 76 6.24 -10.22 7.63
CA ASP A 76 7.47 -10.26 8.42
C ASP A 76 7.71 -8.92 9.16
N PRO A 77 7.63 -8.90 10.48
CA PRO A 77 7.93 -7.69 11.26
C PRO A 77 9.42 -7.33 11.25
N GLY A 78 10.31 -8.23 10.83
CA GLY A 78 11.75 -7.99 10.71
C GLY A 78 12.15 -7.31 9.40
N MET A 79 11.32 -7.37 8.35
CA MET A 79 11.55 -6.65 7.11
C MET A 79 11.16 -5.17 7.28
N THR A 80 12.09 -4.30 6.97
CA THR A 80 11.88 -2.85 7.07
C THR A 80 12.30 -2.16 5.78
N ILE A 81 11.95 -0.89 5.64
CA ILE A 81 12.39 -0.07 4.50
C ILE A 81 13.92 -0.12 4.31
N ALA A 82 14.69 -0.06 5.40
CA ALA A 82 16.15 -0.07 5.35
C ALA A 82 16.75 -1.48 5.18
N HIS A 83 16.09 -2.49 5.73
CA HIS A 83 16.56 -3.89 5.73
C HIS A 83 15.64 -4.75 4.88
N GLY A 84 16.00 -4.96 3.63
CA GLY A 84 15.16 -5.62 2.64
C GLY A 84 15.89 -6.67 1.79
N LEU A 85 15.26 -6.98 0.68
CA LEU A 85 15.61 -8.10 -0.20
C LEU A 85 16.90 -7.90 -1.00
N ASN A 86 17.44 -6.68 -1.09
CA ASN A 86 18.71 -6.43 -1.78
C ASN A 86 19.94 -7.00 -1.03
N ARG A 87 19.75 -7.58 0.16
CA ARG A 87 20.82 -8.18 0.98
C ARG A 87 20.61 -9.69 1.10
N ARG A 88 21.51 -10.48 0.51
CA ARG A 88 21.42 -11.95 0.49
C ARG A 88 21.48 -12.57 1.89
N GLU A 89 22.18 -11.92 2.81
CA GLU A 89 22.27 -12.33 4.21
C GLU A 89 20.92 -12.32 4.93
N HIS A 90 19.96 -11.55 4.47
CA HIS A 90 18.60 -11.48 5.03
C HIS A 90 17.66 -12.56 4.48
N HIS A 91 17.94 -13.12 3.30
CA HIS A 91 17.00 -13.97 2.58
C HIS A 91 16.51 -15.19 3.37
N ALA A 92 17.41 -15.84 4.15
CA ALA A 92 17.02 -17.01 4.94
C ALA A 92 16.04 -16.65 6.07
N ALA A 93 16.26 -15.52 6.72
CA ALA A 93 15.35 -15.01 7.76
C ALA A 93 14.00 -14.63 7.18
N PHE A 94 13.98 -13.89 6.05
CA PHE A 94 12.75 -13.51 5.36
C PHE A 94 11.96 -14.73 4.86
N GLU A 95 12.63 -15.73 4.29
CA GLU A 95 11.96 -16.96 3.87
C GLU A 95 11.28 -17.65 5.06
N GLN A 96 11.95 -17.75 6.20
CA GLN A 96 11.36 -18.36 7.41
C GLN A 96 10.15 -17.56 7.90
N ALA A 97 10.22 -16.23 7.92
CA ALA A 97 9.13 -15.38 8.37
C ALA A 97 7.93 -15.43 7.39
N PHE A 98 8.19 -15.39 6.07
CA PHE A 98 7.14 -15.48 5.06
C PHE A 98 6.47 -16.87 5.03
N ARG A 99 7.18 -17.95 5.33
CA ARG A 99 6.58 -19.29 5.52
C ARG A 99 5.55 -19.33 6.66
N THR A 100 5.61 -18.40 7.60
CA THR A 100 4.62 -18.26 8.69
C THR A 100 3.58 -17.19 8.35
N GLY A 101 4.02 -16.02 7.89
CA GLY A 101 3.16 -14.86 7.69
C GLY A 101 2.20 -14.99 6.50
N ILE A 102 2.65 -15.57 5.36
CA ILE A 102 1.78 -15.76 4.19
C ILE A 102 0.60 -16.70 4.47
N PRO A 103 0.78 -17.88 5.08
CA PRO A 103 -0.36 -18.72 5.48
C PRO A 103 -1.32 -18.03 6.46
N GLN A 104 -0.81 -17.20 7.38
CA GLN A 104 -1.66 -16.41 8.28
C GLN A 104 -2.48 -15.37 7.50
N ALA A 105 -1.85 -14.65 6.58
CA ALA A 105 -2.52 -13.70 5.70
C ALA A 105 -3.61 -14.39 4.85
N ALA A 106 -3.29 -15.51 4.22
CA ALA A 106 -4.22 -16.29 3.42
C ALA A 106 -5.44 -16.76 4.24
N LYS A 107 -5.20 -17.31 5.43
CA LYS A 107 -6.27 -17.74 6.35
C LYS A 107 -7.21 -16.59 6.72
N ALA A 108 -6.65 -15.39 6.90
CA ALA A 108 -7.42 -14.17 7.18
C ALA A 108 -8.02 -13.54 5.91
N GLY A 109 -7.78 -14.09 4.72
CA GLY A 109 -8.26 -13.56 3.43
C GLY A 109 -7.60 -12.26 3.02
N VAL A 110 -6.37 -12.00 3.50
CA VAL A 110 -5.54 -10.87 3.11
C VAL A 110 -4.93 -11.19 1.74
N PRO A 111 -5.22 -10.40 0.69
CA PRO A 111 -4.78 -10.74 -0.66
C PRO A 111 -3.32 -10.38 -0.94
N ASN A 112 -2.77 -9.41 -0.24
CA ASN A 112 -1.44 -8.88 -0.48
C ASN A 112 -0.63 -8.75 0.79
N VAL A 113 0.69 -8.94 0.68
CA VAL A 113 1.65 -8.62 1.74
C VAL A 113 2.73 -7.70 1.18
N ILE A 114 3.13 -6.71 1.97
CA ILE A 114 4.16 -5.75 1.59
C ILE A 114 5.55 -6.35 1.73
N ALA A 115 6.47 -5.94 0.85
CA ALA A 115 7.89 -6.23 0.94
C ALA A 115 8.73 -5.01 0.53
N PHE A 116 9.96 -4.95 1.03
CA PHE A 116 10.88 -3.84 0.77
C PHE A 116 12.18 -4.32 0.12
N SER A 117 12.72 -3.49 -0.77
CA SER A 117 14.03 -3.75 -1.37
C SER A 117 15.20 -3.58 -0.40
N GLY A 118 15.09 -2.64 0.52
CA GLY A 118 16.20 -2.22 1.39
C GLY A 118 16.98 -1.01 0.84
N ASN A 119 17.86 -0.47 1.66
CA ASN A 119 18.75 0.62 1.29
C ASN A 119 19.96 0.14 0.49
N ARG A 120 20.47 0.98 -0.43
CA ARG A 120 21.64 0.68 -1.26
C ARG A 120 22.91 0.45 -0.45
N GLN A 121 23.23 1.34 0.48
CA GLN A 121 24.46 1.30 1.28
C GLN A 121 25.70 1.05 0.39
N GLY A 122 25.78 1.80 -0.72
CA GLY A 122 26.86 1.70 -1.70
C GLY A 122 26.76 0.56 -2.72
N MET A 123 25.72 -0.29 -2.65
CA MET A 123 25.45 -1.34 -3.66
C MET A 123 24.93 -0.71 -4.95
N SER A 124 25.35 -1.23 -6.10
CA SER A 124 24.81 -0.81 -7.38
C SER A 124 23.36 -1.27 -7.57
N ASP A 125 22.60 -0.55 -8.41
CA ASP A 125 21.22 -0.92 -8.73
C ASP A 125 21.13 -2.29 -9.40
N ALA A 126 22.13 -2.66 -10.24
CA ALA A 126 22.19 -3.96 -10.89
C ALA A 126 22.39 -5.10 -9.87
N GLU A 127 23.36 -4.96 -8.97
CA GLU A 127 23.61 -5.96 -7.91
C GLU A 127 22.40 -6.07 -6.96
N GLY A 128 21.80 -4.92 -6.60
CA GLY A 128 20.60 -4.90 -5.77
C GLY A 128 19.41 -5.58 -6.43
N ALA A 129 19.24 -5.40 -7.75
CA ALA A 129 18.21 -6.10 -8.52
C ALA A 129 18.44 -7.61 -8.51
N GLU A 130 19.65 -8.08 -8.82
CA GLU A 130 20.00 -9.50 -8.80
C GLU A 130 19.72 -10.14 -7.42
N ASN A 131 20.12 -9.47 -6.34
CA ASN A 131 19.89 -9.94 -4.99
C ASN A 131 18.39 -9.96 -4.65
N THR A 132 17.65 -8.90 -4.99
CA THR A 132 16.20 -8.83 -4.76
C THR A 132 15.45 -9.92 -5.52
N ILE A 133 15.80 -10.15 -6.78
CA ILE A 133 15.25 -11.24 -7.61
C ILE A 133 15.53 -12.60 -6.96
N ALA A 134 16.78 -12.84 -6.50
CA ALA A 134 17.14 -14.09 -5.83
C ALA A 134 16.34 -14.31 -4.55
N GLY A 135 16.12 -13.25 -3.74
CA GLY A 135 15.28 -13.30 -2.56
C GLY A 135 13.82 -13.59 -2.87
N LEU A 136 13.23 -12.85 -3.81
CA LEU A 136 11.83 -13.04 -4.22
C LEU A 136 11.56 -14.41 -4.84
N LYS A 137 12.50 -14.98 -5.59
CA LYS A 137 12.38 -16.36 -6.12
C LYS A 137 12.29 -17.43 -5.02
N ARG A 138 12.80 -17.17 -3.82
CA ARG A 138 12.62 -18.04 -2.65
C ARG A 138 11.23 -17.89 -2.02
N LEU A 139 10.67 -16.68 -2.07
CA LEU A 139 9.37 -16.36 -1.47
C LEU A 139 8.20 -16.68 -2.40
N ALA A 140 8.38 -16.55 -3.70
CA ALA A 140 7.33 -16.70 -4.71
C ALA A 140 6.55 -18.03 -4.62
N PRO A 141 7.17 -19.20 -4.45
CA PRO A 141 6.43 -20.46 -4.29
C PRO A 141 5.49 -20.45 -3.07
N ILE A 142 5.91 -19.83 -1.97
CA ILE A 142 5.08 -19.71 -0.76
C ILE A 142 3.83 -18.86 -1.05
N ALA A 143 4.01 -17.76 -1.79
CA ALA A 143 2.93 -16.86 -2.18
C ALA A 143 1.96 -17.53 -3.17
N GLU A 144 2.48 -18.29 -4.12
CA GLU A 144 1.70 -19.05 -5.11
C GLU A 144 0.84 -20.14 -4.45
N ASP A 145 1.42 -20.92 -3.54
CA ASP A 145 0.72 -22.00 -2.81
C ASP A 145 -0.47 -21.49 -1.97
N HIS A 146 -0.44 -20.22 -1.58
CA HIS A 146 -1.44 -19.62 -0.72
C HIS A 146 -2.31 -18.55 -1.38
N ASP A 147 -2.15 -18.30 -2.68
CA ASP A 147 -2.90 -17.28 -3.44
C ASP A 147 -2.76 -15.85 -2.85
N VAL A 148 -1.61 -15.54 -2.24
CA VAL A 148 -1.26 -14.23 -1.69
C VAL A 148 -0.23 -13.56 -2.57
N THR A 149 -0.35 -12.26 -2.82
CA THR A 149 0.60 -11.50 -3.65
C THR A 149 1.61 -10.77 -2.77
N ILE A 150 2.90 -10.94 -3.05
CA ILE A 150 3.97 -10.12 -2.47
C ILE A 150 4.08 -8.85 -3.31
N CYS A 151 3.88 -7.69 -2.70
CA CYS A 151 3.99 -6.39 -3.35
C CYS A 151 5.24 -5.66 -2.85
N VAL A 152 6.24 -5.51 -3.74
CA VAL A 152 7.45 -4.73 -3.44
C VAL A 152 7.12 -3.25 -3.61
N GLU A 153 7.30 -2.48 -2.55
CA GLU A 153 6.96 -1.06 -2.56
C GLU A 153 8.02 -0.22 -3.23
N LEU A 154 7.56 0.70 -4.09
CA LEU A 154 8.37 1.75 -4.70
C LEU A 154 8.32 3.01 -3.84
N LEU A 155 9.48 3.46 -3.34
CA LEU A 155 9.58 4.63 -2.45
C LEU A 155 10.51 5.70 -3.05
N ASN A 156 10.31 6.97 -2.68
CA ASN A 156 11.20 8.03 -3.13
C ASN A 156 12.48 8.11 -2.29
N SER A 157 13.63 8.12 -2.95
CA SER A 157 14.94 8.34 -2.33
C SER A 157 15.33 9.83 -2.27
N LYS A 158 14.60 10.71 -2.98
CA LYS A 158 14.91 12.14 -3.05
C LYS A 158 14.59 12.90 -1.76
N ARG A 159 13.58 12.50 -0.99
CA ARG A 159 13.09 13.27 0.17
C ARG A 159 12.93 12.42 1.43
N ASP A 160 12.15 11.31 1.34
CA ASP A 160 11.65 10.64 2.54
C ASP A 160 12.48 9.42 2.94
N HIS A 161 12.97 8.65 1.95
CA HIS A 161 13.65 7.38 2.18
C HIS A 161 15.03 7.38 1.51
N HIS A 162 15.91 8.28 1.94
CA HIS A 162 17.27 8.39 1.39
C HIS A 162 17.94 7.03 1.29
N ASP A 163 18.57 6.79 0.13
CA ASP A 163 19.30 5.55 -0.16
C ASP A 163 18.43 4.30 -0.43
N TYR A 164 17.09 4.40 -0.43
CA TYR A 164 16.22 3.27 -0.76
C TYR A 164 16.45 2.78 -2.20
N MET A 165 16.46 1.43 -2.41
CA MET A 165 16.87 0.84 -3.68
C MET A 165 15.76 0.88 -4.75
N ALA A 166 14.53 0.45 -4.41
CA ALA A 166 13.42 0.39 -5.36
C ALA A 166 12.74 1.77 -5.49
N ASP A 167 13.44 2.74 -6.05
CA ASP A 167 12.99 4.12 -6.16
C ASP A 167 12.57 4.56 -7.57
N HIS A 168 12.59 3.62 -8.53
CA HIS A 168 12.15 3.85 -9.92
C HIS A 168 11.31 2.68 -10.43
N THR A 169 10.24 3.01 -11.16
CA THR A 169 9.31 2.01 -11.71
C THR A 169 10.01 1.01 -12.63
N ALA A 170 10.92 1.46 -13.48
CA ALA A 170 11.64 0.59 -14.41
C ALA A 170 12.45 -0.50 -13.69
N TRP A 171 13.10 -0.15 -12.57
CA TRP A 171 13.84 -1.11 -11.74
C TRP A 171 12.89 -2.14 -11.12
N GLY A 172 11.78 -1.70 -10.55
CA GLY A 172 10.79 -2.61 -9.95
C GLY A 172 10.15 -3.55 -10.98
N VAL A 173 9.81 -3.03 -12.16
CA VAL A 173 9.27 -3.83 -13.28
C VAL A 173 10.28 -4.87 -13.76
N GLN A 174 11.56 -4.52 -13.89
CA GLN A 174 12.61 -5.47 -14.21
C GLN A 174 12.65 -6.62 -13.19
N VAL A 175 12.67 -6.28 -11.89
CA VAL A 175 12.68 -7.28 -10.80
C VAL A 175 11.48 -8.21 -10.90
N ALA A 176 10.26 -7.67 -11.02
CA ALA A 176 9.05 -8.48 -11.10
C ALA A 176 9.03 -9.40 -12.33
N LYS A 177 9.47 -8.89 -13.48
CA LYS A 177 9.61 -9.69 -14.72
C LYS A 177 10.57 -10.86 -14.56
N GLU A 178 11.75 -10.61 -14.00
CA GLU A 178 12.80 -11.63 -13.87
C GLU A 178 12.50 -12.65 -12.77
N VAL A 179 11.71 -12.29 -11.75
CA VAL A 179 11.16 -13.28 -10.81
C VAL A 179 10.21 -14.23 -11.53
N GLY A 180 9.35 -13.70 -12.43
CA GLY A 180 8.48 -14.50 -13.30
C GLY A 180 7.27 -15.12 -12.60
N SER A 181 6.95 -14.70 -11.37
CA SER A 181 5.80 -15.19 -10.61
C SER A 181 4.58 -14.26 -10.75
N PRO A 182 3.37 -14.79 -10.94
CA PRO A 182 2.15 -13.98 -10.93
C PRO A 182 1.85 -13.41 -9.54
N ARG A 183 2.48 -13.96 -8.49
CA ARG A 183 2.31 -13.55 -7.08
C ARG A 183 3.41 -12.63 -6.57
N VAL A 184 4.25 -12.09 -7.47
CA VAL A 184 5.22 -11.05 -7.16
C VAL A 184 4.90 -9.84 -8.03
N LYS A 185 4.50 -8.76 -7.40
CA LYS A 185 4.06 -7.51 -8.02
C LYS A 185 4.71 -6.31 -7.33
N LEU A 186 4.40 -5.13 -7.83
CA LEU A 186 4.77 -3.86 -7.21
C LEU A 186 3.60 -3.30 -6.41
N LEU A 187 3.90 -2.68 -5.30
CA LEU A 187 3.08 -1.64 -4.72
C LEU A 187 3.55 -0.33 -5.33
N TYR A 188 2.71 0.27 -6.17
CA TYR A 188 2.99 1.54 -6.83
C TYR A 188 2.45 2.68 -5.95
N ASP A 189 3.32 3.30 -5.17
CA ASP A 189 2.94 4.49 -4.40
C ASP A 189 3.05 5.73 -5.30
N ILE A 190 1.89 6.29 -5.65
CA ILE A 190 1.77 7.42 -6.56
C ILE A 190 2.44 8.67 -5.98
N TYR A 191 2.37 8.89 -4.65
CA TYR A 191 3.07 9.98 -3.99
C TYR A 191 4.58 9.88 -4.23
N HIS A 192 5.15 8.70 -4.00
CA HIS A 192 6.58 8.48 -4.16
C HIS A 192 7.02 8.59 -5.62
N MET A 193 6.26 8.03 -6.54
CA MET A 193 6.61 8.05 -7.96
C MET A 193 6.40 9.41 -8.61
N GLN A 194 5.45 10.23 -8.12
CA GLN A 194 5.36 11.63 -8.54
C GLN A 194 6.65 12.40 -8.22
N ILE A 195 7.20 12.20 -7.01
CA ILE A 195 8.45 12.86 -6.59
C ILE A 195 9.66 12.38 -7.40
N MET A 196 9.71 11.08 -7.72
CA MET A 196 10.85 10.49 -8.43
C MET A 196 10.80 10.73 -9.93
N GLU A 197 9.68 10.45 -10.57
CA GLU A 197 9.57 10.27 -12.01
C GLU A 197 8.57 11.24 -12.66
N GLY A 198 7.42 11.50 -12.01
CA GLY A 198 6.30 12.15 -12.67
C GLY A 198 5.67 11.28 -13.76
N ASP A 199 5.03 11.89 -14.78
CA ASP A 199 4.40 11.21 -15.93
C ASP A 199 3.57 9.97 -15.55
N LEU A 200 2.83 10.09 -14.42
CA LEU A 200 2.18 8.99 -13.72
C LEU A 200 1.27 8.14 -14.61
N ILE A 201 0.41 8.78 -15.42
CA ILE A 201 -0.60 8.08 -16.22
C ILE A 201 0.04 7.20 -17.30
N ALA A 202 1.09 7.69 -17.97
CA ALA A 202 1.81 6.92 -18.97
C ALA A 202 2.57 5.76 -18.31
N THR A 203 3.32 6.04 -17.25
CA THR A 203 4.10 5.04 -16.51
C THR A 203 3.20 3.93 -15.93
N ILE A 204 2.06 4.29 -15.34
CA ILE A 204 1.08 3.31 -14.82
C ILE A 204 0.53 2.44 -15.95
N ARG A 205 0.17 3.03 -17.11
CA ARG A 205 -0.35 2.28 -18.26
C ARG A 205 0.64 1.24 -18.76
N GLU A 206 1.90 1.59 -18.86
CA GLU A 206 2.95 0.70 -19.34
C GLU A 206 3.29 -0.40 -18.33
N SER A 207 3.17 -0.08 -17.03
CA SER A 207 3.63 -0.94 -15.93
C SER A 207 2.52 -1.74 -15.26
N LEU A 208 1.23 -1.52 -15.60
CA LEU A 208 0.07 -2.10 -14.93
C LEU A 208 0.13 -3.63 -14.78
N PRO A 209 0.63 -4.42 -15.75
CA PRO A 209 0.71 -5.88 -15.59
C PRO A 209 1.55 -6.32 -14.38
N TRP A 210 2.46 -5.46 -13.91
CA TRP A 210 3.33 -5.74 -12.76
C TRP A 210 2.90 -5.03 -11.47
N ILE A 211 1.83 -4.24 -11.50
CA ILE A 211 1.31 -3.54 -10.31
C ILE A 211 0.20 -4.38 -9.67
N GLY A 212 0.33 -4.65 -8.38
CA GLY A 212 -0.65 -5.39 -7.57
C GLY A 212 -1.46 -4.51 -6.65
N HIS A 213 -0.93 -3.33 -6.30
CA HIS A 213 -1.52 -2.42 -5.32
C HIS A 213 -1.11 -0.98 -5.59
N PHE A 214 -1.95 -0.02 -5.21
CA PHE A 214 -1.64 1.41 -5.29
C PHE A 214 -1.75 2.08 -3.93
N HIS A 215 -0.81 3.00 -3.65
CA HIS A 215 -0.93 3.98 -2.58
C HIS A 215 -1.07 5.39 -3.12
N THR A 216 -1.74 6.27 -2.36
CA THR A 216 -1.98 7.68 -2.70
C THR A 216 -1.49 8.61 -1.60
N GLY A 217 -1.09 9.81 -1.96
CA GLY A 217 -0.74 10.88 -1.03
C GLY A 217 -0.46 12.18 -1.79
N GLY A 218 -0.97 13.30 -1.28
CA GLY A 218 -0.81 14.61 -1.94
C GLY A 218 0.66 15.06 -2.00
N VAL A 219 1.13 15.50 -3.14
CA VAL A 219 2.48 16.05 -3.35
C VAL A 219 2.37 17.57 -3.49
N PRO A 220 3.13 18.35 -2.70
CA PRO A 220 4.13 17.96 -1.72
C PRO A 220 3.55 17.52 -0.37
N GLY A 221 4.38 16.85 0.45
CA GLY A 221 4.17 16.66 1.88
C GLY A 221 3.35 15.45 2.31
N ARG A 222 2.87 14.62 1.36
CA ARG A 222 2.06 13.44 1.63
C ARG A 222 0.77 13.76 2.38
N HIS A 223 0.14 14.90 2.08
CA HIS A 223 -1.08 15.40 2.71
C HIS A 223 -2.35 15.04 1.92
N ASN A 224 -3.44 15.78 2.18
CA ASN A 224 -4.75 15.55 1.58
C ASN A 224 -4.72 15.54 0.04
N LEU A 225 -5.67 14.82 -0.55
CA LEU A 225 -5.90 14.81 -1.99
C LEU A 225 -6.85 15.95 -2.40
N ASP A 226 -6.43 17.18 -2.15
CA ASP A 226 -7.20 18.42 -2.37
C ASP A 226 -6.48 19.38 -3.36
N ASP A 227 -6.93 20.62 -3.46
CA ASP A 227 -6.39 21.61 -4.39
C ASP A 227 -5.04 22.22 -3.94
N THR A 228 -4.48 21.80 -2.81
CA THR A 228 -3.20 22.30 -2.30
C THR A 228 -1.98 21.50 -2.76
N GLN A 229 -2.19 20.51 -3.61
CA GLN A 229 -1.18 19.57 -4.10
C GLN A 229 -1.19 19.49 -5.66
N GLU A 230 -0.20 18.84 -6.27
CA GLU A 230 0.08 18.95 -7.71
C GLU A 230 -0.45 17.78 -8.56
N VAL A 231 -1.01 16.70 -7.95
CA VAL A 231 -1.49 15.53 -8.70
C VAL A 231 -2.98 15.67 -9.02
N ASP A 232 -3.35 15.53 -10.29
CA ASP A 232 -4.77 15.39 -10.66
C ASP A 232 -5.27 13.98 -10.30
N TRP A 233 -5.74 13.83 -9.07
CA TRP A 233 -6.18 12.55 -8.53
C TRP A 233 -7.38 11.95 -9.26
N HIS A 234 -8.28 12.79 -9.77
CA HIS A 234 -9.42 12.30 -10.54
C HIS A 234 -8.96 11.69 -11.88
N ALA A 235 -8.05 12.37 -12.58
CA ALA A 235 -7.51 11.87 -13.85
C ALA A 235 -6.69 10.60 -13.64
N VAL A 236 -5.86 10.52 -12.60
CA VAL A 236 -5.08 9.32 -12.28
C VAL A 236 -5.99 8.15 -11.92
N ALA A 237 -6.94 8.34 -10.98
CA ALA A 237 -7.89 7.28 -10.58
C ALA A 237 -8.73 6.79 -11.79
N LYS A 238 -9.20 7.73 -12.63
CA LYS A 238 -9.93 7.38 -13.86
C LYS A 238 -9.07 6.55 -14.80
N SER A 239 -7.82 6.90 -14.99
CA SER A 239 -6.90 6.15 -15.85
C SER A 239 -6.67 4.72 -15.34
N VAL A 240 -6.45 4.54 -14.04
CA VAL A 240 -6.30 3.22 -13.40
C VAL A 240 -7.56 2.38 -13.58
N ALA A 241 -8.74 2.99 -13.41
CA ALA A 241 -10.03 2.32 -13.60
C ALA A 241 -10.29 1.93 -15.06
N ASP A 242 -9.99 2.83 -16.01
CA ASP A 242 -10.16 2.58 -17.46
C ASP A 242 -9.25 1.44 -17.96
N LEU A 243 -8.11 1.23 -17.32
CA LEU A 243 -7.21 0.12 -17.58
C LEU A 243 -7.68 -1.21 -16.98
N GLY A 244 -8.80 -1.21 -16.23
CA GLY A 244 -9.41 -2.42 -15.67
C GLY A 244 -8.68 -2.98 -14.44
N PHE A 245 -7.98 -2.16 -13.66
CA PHE A 245 -7.29 -2.61 -12.46
C PHE A 245 -8.23 -3.26 -11.45
N GLN A 246 -7.85 -4.43 -10.93
CA GLN A 246 -8.68 -5.25 -10.03
C GLN A 246 -8.18 -5.30 -8.59
N GLY A 247 -7.02 -4.72 -8.31
CA GLY A 247 -6.45 -4.61 -6.96
C GLY A 247 -7.08 -3.49 -6.13
N TYR A 248 -6.38 -3.05 -5.11
CA TYR A 248 -6.85 -1.97 -4.22
C TYR A 248 -6.08 -0.68 -4.48
N PHE A 249 -6.80 0.43 -4.32
CA PHE A 249 -6.32 1.80 -4.42
C PHE A 249 -6.44 2.42 -3.02
N ALA A 250 -5.33 2.38 -2.26
CA ALA A 250 -5.34 2.69 -0.84
C ALA A 250 -4.90 4.13 -0.56
N HIS A 251 -5.65 4.81 0.28
CA HIS A 251 -5.35 6.16 0.73
C HIS A 251 -4.30 6.12 1.84
N GLU A 252 -3.11 6.61 1.53
CA GLU A 252 -1.96 6.62 2.44
C GLU A 252 -1.35 8.02 2.50
N PHE A 253 -2.04 8.93 3.15
CA PHE A 253 -1.61 10.31 3.34
C PHE A 253 -1.75 10.74 4.79
N MET A 254 -0.98 11.77 5.18
CA MET A 254 -1.03 12.38 6.51
C MET A 254 -2.12 13.46 6.51
N PRO A 255 -3.29 13.20 7.12
CA PRO A 255 -4.39 14.15 7.07
C PRO A 255 -4.03 15.48 7.72
N THR A 256 -4.41 16.58 7.08
CA THR A 256 -4.44 17.92 7.66
C THR A 256 -5.88 18.26 8.03
N GLY A 257 -6.09 18.84 9.24
CA GLY A 257 -7.43 19.09 9.76
C GLY A 257 -8.10 17.84 10.34
N ASP A 258 -9.42 17.70 10.15
CA ASP A 258 -10.16 16.51 10.61
C ASP A 258 -9.85 15.29 9.72
N PRO A 259 -9.27 14.23 10.28
CA PRO A 259 -8.76 13.12 9.47
C PRO A 259 -9.85 12.34 8.72
N LEU A 260 -11.04 12.19 9.30
CA LEU A 260 -12.12 11.45 8.64
C LEU A 260 -12.78 12.28 7.54
N THR A 261 -12.83 13.60 7.69
CA THR A 261 -13.28 14.52 6.63
C THR A 261 -12.31 14.49 5.45
N ALA A 262 -10.99 14.52 5.71
CA ALA A 262 -9.97 14.43 4.68
C ALA A 262 -10.04 13.09 3.93
N LEU A 263 -10.22 11.97 4.65
CA LEU A 263 -10.42 10.65 4.04
C LEU A 263 -11.66 10.61 3.15
N ALA A 264 -12.80 11.12 3.64
CA ALA A 264 -14.03 11.14 2.88
C ALA A 264 -13.90 12.00 1.59
N GLN A 265 -13.10 13.06 1.62
CA GLN A 265 -12.79 13.86 0.43
C GLN A 265 -11.94 13.05 -0.56
N ALA A 266 -10.88 12.38 -0.11
CA ALA A 266 -10.03 11.55 -0.95
C ALA A 266 -10.83 10.43 -1.64
N VAL A 267 -11.71 9.76 -0.90
CA VAL A 267 -12.62 8.73 -1.44
C VAL A 267 -13.48 9.31 -2.56
N ARG A 268 -14.11 10.47 -2.34
CA ARG A 268 -14.94 11.13 -3.39
C ARG A 268 -14.12 11.50 -4.61
N THR A 269 -12.94 12.08 -4.44
CA THR A 269 -12.03 12.49 -5.53
C THR A 269 -11.63 11.30 -6.40
N CYS A 270 -11.42 10.13 -5.79
CA CYS A 270 -11.00 8.91 -6.49
C CYS A 270 -12.17 7.98 -6.88
N THR A 271 -13.42 8.36 -6.60
CA THR A 271 -14.62 7.62 -7.06
C THR A 271 -14.91 7.98 -8.51
N VAL A 272 -14.70 7.03 -9.45
CA VAL A 272 -14.76 7.22 -10.91
C VAL A 272 -15.57 6.10 -11.59
#